data_2adb851bca67f484c81adec11b2a5d8a
#
_entry.id   2adb851bca67f484c81adec11b2a5d8a
#
_cell.length_a   1.000
_cell.length_b   1.000
_cell.length_c   1.000
_cell.angle_alpha   90.00
_cell.angle_beta   90.00
_cell.angle_gamma   90.00
#
_symmetry.space_group_name_H-M   'P 1'
#
loop_
_entity.id
_entity.type
_entity.pdbx_description
1 polymer ?
#
loop_
_entity_poly.entity_id
_entity_poly.type
_entity_poly.pdbx_seq_one_letter_code
_entity_poly.pdbx_strand_id
1 'polypeptide(L)'
;MRRFFGEYLAKGIVVGRLSADALTQMKYFAVCCITLACRSAILGGMDETDAFNFSDDCIRRADAMKSGEEIMALLTARAAELADKVAECKAVAELPPPVRKCVNYVNRNLHGRITLAALAEYCGLSAGYLGAMFRRSTGCSVSQFVTKRRLEAAKALLEGGCSVGETAYTLGFSTESHFIARFKEEFGVTPRRWRERCV
;
A
#
# COMPACT_ATOMS: atom_id res chain seq x y z
N MET A 1 -0.53 -11.42 -13.65
CA MET A 1 -0.58 -9.98 -13.96
C MET A 1 0.81 -9.42 -14.36
N ARG A 2 1.90 -9.60 -13.59
CA ARG A 2 3.27 -9.14 -13.97
C ARG A 2 3.72 -9.60 -15.36
N ARG A 3 3.50 -10.89 -15.70
CA ARG A 3 3.85 -11.47 -17.00
C ARG A 3 3.00 -10.91 -18.15
N PHE A 4 1.72 -10.70 -17.91
CA PHE A 4 0.77 -10.13 -18.89
C PHE A 4 1.15 -8.68 -19.26
N PHE A 5 1.46 -7.82 -18.28
CA PHE A 5 1.88 -6.44 -18.56
C PHE A 5 3.23 -6.38 -19.27
N GLY A 6 4.20 -7.19 -18.87
CA GLY A 6 5.51 -7.24 -19.53
C GLY A 6 5.43 -7.71 -20.97
N GLU A 7 4.65 -8.76 -21.26
CA GLU A 7 4.44 -9.27 -22.62
C GLU A 7 3.59 -8.32 -23.49
N TYR A 8 2.64 -7.61 -22.88
CA TYR A 8 1.78 -6.65 -23.58
C TYR A 8 2.56 -5.40 -23.98
N LEU A 9 3.44 -4.91 -23.11
CA LEU A 9 4.32 -3.76 -23.39
C LEU A 9 5.42 -4.12 -24.42
N ALA A 10 5.95 -5.34 -24.36
CA ALA A 10 6.99 -5.80 -25.29
C ALA A 10 6.48 -6.07 -26.71
N LYS A 11 5.19 -6.37 -26.90
CA LYS A 11 4.58 -6.65 -28.22
C LYS A 11 4.17 -5.41 -29.01
N GLY A 12 4.42 -4.19 -28.49
CA GLY A 12 4.00 -2.95 -29.15
C GLY A 12 2.48 -2.86 -29.26
N ILE A 13 1.83 -2.34 -28.22
CA ILE A 13 0.37 -2.10 -28.27
C ILE A 13 0.10 -1.08 -29.37
N VAL A 14 -0.71 -1.44 -30.35
CA VAL A 14 -1.24 -0.48 -31.30
C VAL A 14 -2.28 0.36 -30.55
N VAL A 15 -1.81 1.43 -29.94
CA VAL A 15 -2.67 2.41 -29.29
C VAL A 15 -3.19 3.34 -30.37
N GLY A 16 -4.51 3.59 -30.40
CA GLY A 16 -5.08 4.62 -31.26
C GLY A 16 -4.40 5.97 -31.03
N ARG A 17 -4.27 6.78 -32.08
CA ARG A 17 -3.68 8.13 -31.97
C ARG A 17 -4.67 9.08 -31.29
N LEU A 18 -4.46 9.37 -30.02
CA LEU A 18 -5.28 10.29 -29.21
C LEU A 18 -4.76 11.73 -29.23
N SER A 19 -3.47 11.92 -29.53
CA SER A 19 -2.82 13.23 -29.61
C SER A 19 -1.79 13.27 -30.74
N ALA A 20 -1.54 14.46 -31.29
CA ALA A 20 -0.44 14.72 -32.19
C ALA A 20 0.90 14.83 -31.45
N ASP A 21 0.86 15.28 -30.19
CA ASP A 21 2.01 15.38 -29.31
C ASP A 21 2.33 14.05 -28.65
N ALA A 22 3.58 13.61 -28.75
CA ALA A 22 4.01 12.30 -28.26
C ALA A 22 3.93 12.18 -26.73
N LEU A 23 4.24 13.24 -25.98
CA LEU A 23 4.17 13.23 -24.52
C LEU A 23 2.71 13.17 -24.05
N THR A 24 1.84 13.97 -24.64
CA THR A 24 0.40 13.99 -24.37
C THR A 24 -0.24 12.64 -24.71
N GLN A 25 0.15 12.04 -25.84
CA GLN A 25 -0.26 10.66 -26.20
C GLN A 25 0.10 9.65 -25.10
N MET A 26 1.33 9.74 -24.57
CA MET A 26 1.80 8.84 -23.53
C MET A 26 1.07 9.08 -22.20
N LYS A 27 0.75 10.34 -21.85
CA LYS A 27 -0.07 10.66 -20.67
C LYS A 27 -1.48 10.08 -20.78
N TYR A 28 -2.14 10.21 -21.92
CA TYR A 28 -3.47 9.59 -22.14
C TYR A 28 -3.41 8.07 -22.06
N PHE A 29 -2.40 7.46 -22.65
CA PHE A 29 -2.17 6.02 -22.52
C PHE A 29 -1.99 5.61 -21.05
N ALA A 30 -1.23 6.36 -20.27
CA ALA A 30 -1.04 6.10 -18.85
C ALA A 30 -2.35 6.13 -18.07
N VAL A 31 -3.20 7.14 -18.29
CA VAL A 31 -4.52 7.24 -17.65
C VAL A 31 -5.37 5.99 -17.96
N CYS A 32 -5.43 5.58 -19.23
CA CYS A 32 -6.17 4.38 -19.61
C CYS A 32 -5.64 3.11 -18.92
N CYS A 33 -4.32 2.93 -18.91
CA CYS A 33 -3.69 1.76 -18.27
C CYS A 33 -3.94 1.74 -16.76
N ILE A 34 -3.78 2.88 -16.07
CA ILE A 34 -4.00 3.02 -14.64
C ILE A 34 -5.45 2.69 -14.30
N THR A 35 -6.41 3.26 -15.04
CA THR A 35 -7.84 3.04 -14.81
C THR A 35 -8.21 1.56 -14.96
N LEU A 36 -7.75 0.89 -16.02
CA LEU A 36 -8.02 -0.53 -16.24
C LEU A 36 -7.37 -1.41 -15.17
N ALA A 37 -6.15 -1.08 -14.76
CA ALA A 37 -5.44 -1.82 -13.72
C ALA A 37 -6.16 -1.69 -12.36
N CYS A 38 -6.61 -0.49 -11.98
CA CYS A 38 -7.35 -0.25 -10.74
C CYS A 38 -8.71 -0.97 -10.73
N ARG A 39 -9.45 -0.97 -11.83
CA ARG A 39 -10.68 -1.77 -11.95
C ARG A 39 -10.41 -3.27 -11.77
N SER A 40 -9.33 -3.77 -12.36
CA SER A 40 -8.92 -5.16 -12.17
C SER A 40 -8.51 -5.46 -10.73
N ALA A 41 -7.92 -4.50 -10.03
CA ALA A 41 -7.56 -4.63 -8.62
C ALA A 41 -8.81 -4.69 -7.72
N ILE A 42 -9.83 -3.89 -7.98
CA ILE A 42 -11.12 -3.94 -7.27
C ILE A 42 -11.78 -5.32 -7.47
N LEU A 43 -11.81 -5.82 -8.69
CA LEU A 43 -12.30 -7.19 -8.98
C LEU A 43 -11.45 -8.27 -8.28
N GLY A 44 -10.17 -7.98 -8.00
CA GLY A 44 -9.26 -8.82 -7.25
C GLY A 44 -9.41 -8.73 -5.73
N GLY A 45 -10.38 -7.91 -5.21
CA GLY A 45 -10.70 -7.78 -3.79
C GLY A 45 -10.07 -6.57 -3.10
N MET A 46 -9.45 -5.66 -3.84
CA MET A 46 -8.98 -4.38 -3.29
C MET A 46 -10.17 -3.47 -2.95
N ASP A 47 -10.09 -2.71 -1.86
CA ASP A 47 -11.09 -1.70 -1.50
C ASP A 47 -11.18 -0.63 -2.60
N GLU A 48 -12.40 -0.18 -2.93
CA GLU A 48 -12.62 0.79 -3.99
C GLU A 48 -11.94 2.13 -3.70
N THR A 49 -12.02 2.61 -2.46
CA THR A 49 -11.39 3.87 -2.05
C THR A 49 -9.88 3.80 -2.18
N ASP A 50 -9.27 2.68 -1.75
CA ASP A 50 -7.83 2.46 -1.87
C ASP A 50 -7.38 2.39 -3.34
N ALA A 51 -8.18 1.75 -4.20
CA ALA A 51 -7.90 1.67 -5.63
C ALA A 51 -8.01 3.04 -6.31
N PHE A 52 -9.01 3.87 -5.96
CA PHE A 52 -9.14 5.22 -6.50
C PHE A 52 -8.02 6.13 -6.02
N ASN A 53 -7.67 6.12 -4.73
CA ASN A 53 -6.54 6.89 -4.19
C ASN A 53 -5.23 6.51 -4.89
N PHE A 54 -5.03 5.23 -5.16
CA PHE A 54 -3.87 4.73 -5.90
C PHE A 54 -3.86 5.24 -7.35
N SER A 55 -5.01 5.23 -8.02
CA SER A 55 -5.20 5.76 -9.37
C SER A 55 -4.84 7.24 -9.44
N ASP A 56 -5.40 8.04 -8.53
CA ASP A 56 -5.21 9.50 -8.50
C ASP A 56 -3.74 9.87 -8.27
N ASP A 57 -3.04 9.18 -7.35
CA ASP A 57 -1.62 9.37 -7.13
C ASP A 57 -0.80 9.05 -8.39
N CYS A 58 -1.10 7.91 -9.04
CA CYS A 58 -0.42 7.53 -10.29
C CYS A 58 -0.63 8.53 -11.41
N ILE A 59 -1.86 9.01 -11.60
CA ILE A 59 -2.20 9.97 -12.65
C ILE A 59 -1.51 11.31 -12.41
N ARG A 60 -1.53 11.84 -11.17
CA ARG A 60 -0.83 13.09 -10.83
C ARG A 60 0.67 13.00 -11.07
N ARG A 61 1.30 11.86 -10.71
CA ARG A 61 2.74 11.64 -10.97
C ARG A 61 3.04 11.57 -12.46
N ALA A 62 2.22 10.84 -13.22
CA ALA A 62 2.38 10.73 -14.68
C ALA A 62 2.21 12.09 -15.37
N ASP A 63 1.27 12.91 -14.89
CA ASP A 63 1.06 14.27 -15.45
C ASP A 63 2.23 15.21 -15.22
N ALA A 64 2.91 15.11 -14.09
CA ALA A 64 4.10 15.91 -13.76
C ALA A 64 5.35 15.52 -14.59
N MET A 65 5.38 14.32 -15.19
CA MET A 65 6.53 13.83 -15.95
C MET A 65 6.67 14.49 -17.32
N LYS A 66 7.92 14.59 -17.78
CA LYS A 66 8.29 15.31 -18.99
C LYS A 66 8.78 14.40 -20.14
N SER A 67 8.89 13.10 -19.88
CA SER A 67 9.27 12.14 -20.92
C SER A 67 8.41 10.88 -20.89
N GLY A 68 8.25 10.25 -22.05
CA GLY A 68 7.53 8.98 -22.15
C GLY A 68 8.22 7.83 -21.42
N GLU A 69 9.55 7.87 -21.33
CA GLU A 69 10.35 6.86 -20.62
C GLU A 69 10.08 6.90 -19.11
N GLU A 70 10.04 8.12 -18.52
CA GLU A 70 9.68 8.31 -17.11
C GLU A 70 8.27 7.76 -16.81
N ILE A 71 7.30 8.05 -17.68
CA ILE A 71 5.92 7.56 -17.56
C ILE A 71 5.90 6.03 -17.63
N MET A 72 6.62 5.40 -18.55
CA MET A 72 6.68 3.94 -18.67
C MET A 72 7.35 3.30 -17.46
N ALA A 73 8.40 3.89 -16.92
CA ALA A 73 9.05 3.42 -15.69
C ALA A 73 8.08 3.48 -14.51
N LEU A 74 7.35 4.59 -14.36
CA LEU A 74 6.29 4.74 -13.35
C LEU A 74 5.22 3.65 -13.50
N LEU A 75 4.66 3.46 -14.70
CA LEU A 75 3.62 2.45 -14.95
C LEU A 75 4.08 1.05 -14.57
N THR A 76 5.33 0.70 -14.91
CA THR A 76 5.90 -0.61 -14.59
C THR A 76 6.04 -0.81 -13.08
N ALA A 77 6.60 0.18 -12.38
CA ALA A 77 6.77 0.12 -10.92
C ALA A 77 5.42 0.05 -10.20
N ARG A 78 4.46 0.87 -10.62
CA ARG A 78 3.13 0.93 -9.99
C ARG A 78 2.27 -0.31 -10.29
N ALA A 79 2.43 -0.90 -11.47
CA ALA A 79 1.75 -2.17 -11.79
C ALA A 79 2.24 -3.33 -10.89
N ALA A 80 3.53 -3.37 -10.58
CA ALA A 80 4.08 -4.34 -9.64
C ALA A 80 3.52 -4.13 -8.22
N GLU A 81 3.52 -2.89 -7.74
CA GLU A 81 2.95 -2.54 -6.43
C GLU A 81 1.46 -2.91 -6.33
N LEU A 82 0.67 -2.59 -7.36
CA LEU A 82 -0.75 -2.91 -7.38
C LEU A 82 -0.99 -4.43 -7.36
N ALA A 83 -0.16 -5.19 -8.08
CA ALA A 83 -0.24 -6.65 -8.07
C ALA A 83 0.06 -7.24 -6.69
N ASP A 84 1.05 -6.68 -5.97
CA ASP A 84 1.38 -7.09 -4.60
C ASP A 84 0.23 -6.75 -3.63
N LYS A 85 -0.38 -5.55 -3.73
CA LYS A 85 -1.57 -5.18 -2.95
C LYS A 85 -2.76 -6.12 -3.18
N VAL A 86 -3.04 -6.50 -4.42
CA VAL A 86 -4.10 -7.46 -4.75
C VAL A 86 -3.79 -8.85 -4.19
N ALA A 87 -2.53 -9.28 -4.22
CA ALA A 87 -2.12 -10.56 -3.62
C ALA A 87 -2.32 -10.54 -2.09
N GLU A 88 -1.99 -9.43 -1.42
CA GLU A 88 -2.27 -9.25 0.01
C GLU A 88 -3.78 -9.32 0.31
N CYS A 89 -4.63 -8.65 -0.48
CA CYS A 89 -6.08 -8.70 -0.31
C CYS A 89 -6.62 -10.13 -0.42
N LYS A 90 -6.13 -10.91 -1.39
CA LYS A 90 -6.50 -12.33 -1.54
C LYS A 90 -6.03 -13.16 -0.36
N ALA A 91 -4.80 -12.99 0.10
CA ALA A 91 -4.27 -13.69 1.27
C ALA A 91 -5.11 -13.37 2.52
N VAL A 92 -5.53 -12.12 2.71
CA VAL A 92 -6.43 -11.72 3.81
C VAL A 92 -7.80 -12.39 3.67
N ALA A 93 -8.34 -12.53 2.46
CA ALA A 93 -9.63 -13.17 2.22
C ALA A 93 -9.63 -14.67 2.62
N GLU A 94 -8.49 -15.34 2.52
CA GLU A 94 -8.30 -16.75 2.92
C GLU A 94 -8.16 -16.97 4.44
N LEU A 95 -7.95 -15.89 5.22
CA LEU A 95 -7.81 -15.98 6.67
C LEU A 95 -9.14 -16.40 7.33
N PRO A 96 -9.07 -17.10 8.49
CA PRO A 96 -10.25 -17.39 9.32
C PRO A 96 -11.06 -16.10 9.59
N PRO A 97 -12.41 -16.15 9.57
CA PRO A 97 -13.24 -14.95 9.68
C PRO A 97 -12.89 -14.01 10.86
N PRO A 98 -12.60 -14.49 12.09
CA PRO A 98 -12.19 -13.59 13.18
C PRO A 98 -10.86 -12.90 12.92
N VAL A 99 -9.88 -13.62 12.35
CA VAL A 99 -8.55 -13.05 12.03
C VAL A 99 -8.68 -12.02 10.93
N ARG A 100 -9.45 -12.30 9.88
CA ARG A 100 -9.74 -11.37 8.80
C ARG A 100 -10.42 -10.09 9.32
N LYS A 101 -11.41 -10.21 10.23
CA LYS A 101 -12.03 -9.04 10.89
C LYS A 101 -10.98 -8.21 11.64
N CYS A 102 -10.06 -8.84 12.36
CA CYS A 102 -8.97 -8.14 13.06
C CYS A 102 -8.03 -7.42 12.10
N VAL A 103 -7.59 -8.07 11.02
CA VAL A 103 -6.71 -7.48 10.01
C VAL A 103 -7.38 -6.24 9.38
N ASN A 104 -8.65 -6.36 8.98
CA ASN A 104 -9.40 -5.24 8.42
C ASN A 104 -9.58 -4.10 9.43
N TYR A 105 -9.88 -4.42 10.69
CA TYR A 105 -9.97 -3.41 11.75
C TYR A 105 -8.64 -2.67 11.94
N VAL A 106 -7.52 -3.40 12.01
CA VAL A 106 -6.18 -2.80 12.16
C VAL A 106 -5.89 -1.85 11.00
N ASN A 107 -6.10 -2.28 9.76
CA ASN A 107 -5.79 -1.48 8.58
C ASN A 107 -6.59 -0.16 8.52
N ARG A 108 -7.82 -0.15 9.04
CA ARG A 108 -8.68 1.05 9.08
C ARG A 108 -8.44 1.96 10.29
N ASN A 109 -7.75 1.48 11.33
CA ASN A 109 -7.63 2.18 12.61
C ASN A 109 -6.18 2.36 13.09
N LEU A 110 -5.23 2.51 12.17
CA LEU A 110 -3.78 2.58 12.51
C LEU A 110 -3.42 3.72 13.47
N HIS A 111 -4.22 4.79 13.49
CA HIS A 111 -4.01 5.97 14.34
C HIS A 111 -4.43 5.73 15.81
N GLY A 112 -5.33 4.76 16.04
CA GLY A 112 -5.93 4.49 17.34
C GLY A 112 -5.12 3.52 18.20
N ARG A 113 -5.50 3.42 19.48
CA ARG A 113 -4.96 2.40 20.37
C ARG A 113 -5.58 1.03 20.05
N ILE A 114 -4.82 0.15 19.45
CA ILE A 114 -5.25 -1.21 19.11
C ILE A 114 -4.63 -2.20 20.11
N THR A 115 -5.47 -2.95 20.82
CA THR A 115 -5.04 -3.99 21.76
C THR A 115 -5.66 -5.33 21.41
N LEU A 116 -5.00 -6.42 21.79
CA LEU A 116 -5.56 -7.76 21.63
C LEU A 116 -6.89 -7.92 22.36
N ALA A 117 -7.04 -7.31 23.54
CA ALA A 117 -8.28 -7.37 24.32
C ALA A 117 -9.45 -6.71 23.56
N ALA A 118 -9.25 -5.49 23.01
CA ALA A 118 -10.27 -4.80 22.23
C ALA A 118 -10.68 -5.57 20.96
N LEU A 119 -9.69 -6.19 20.27
CA LEU A 119 -9.98 -7.01 19.11
C LEU A 119 -10.71 -8.30 19.46
N ALA A 120 -10.40 -8.89 20.61
CA ALA A 120 -11.07 -10.11 21.10
C ALA A 120 -12.54 -9.80 21.44
N GLU A 121 -12.79 -8.69 22.12
CA GLU A 121 -14.14 -8.19 22.38
C GLU A 121 -14.90 -7.92 21.07
N TYR A 122 -14.29 -7.24 20.12
CA TYR A 122 -14.86 -6.97 18.79
C TYR A 122 -15.24 -8.24 18.02
N CYS A 123 -14.50 -9.34 18.24
CA CYS A 123 -14.76 -10.63 17.60
C CYS A 123 -15.64 -11.57 18.45
N GLY A 124 -16.01 -11.22 19.69
CA GLY A 124 -16.75 -12.08 20.61
C GLY A 124 -15.94 -13.30 21.06
N LEU A 125 -14.62 -13.17 21.19
CA LEU A 125 -13.71 -14.26 21.56
C LEU A 125 -12.89 -13.90 22.80
N SER A 126 -12.32 -14.91 23.49
CA SER A 126 -11.32 -14.65 24.51
C SER A 126 -10.00 -14.17 23.91
N ALA A 127 -9.28 -13.30 24.62
CA ALA A 127 -7.99 -12.76 24.14
C ALA A 127 -6.95 -13.87 23.89
N GLY A 128 -6.91 -14.89 24.75
CA GLY A 128 -6.01 -16.02 24.58
C GLY A 128 -6.30 -16.81 23.30
N TYR A 129 -7.56 -17.12 23.04
CA TYR A 129 -7.97 -17.87 21.85
C TYR A 129 -7.71 -17.08 20.57
N LEU A 130 -8.11 -15.80 20.53
CA LEU A 130 -7.84 -14.94 19.38
C LEU A 130 -6.34 -14.78 19.14
N GLY A 131 -5.54 -14.54 20.19
CA GLY A 131 -4.10 -14.37 20.07
C GLY A 131 -3.40 -15.60 19.48
N ALA A 132 -3.78 -16.79 19.93
CA ALA A 132 -3.26 -18.05 19.39
C ALA A 132 -3.67 -18.28 17.93
N MET A 133 -4.94 -18.04 17.60
CA MET A 133 -5.48 -18.15 16.25
C MET A 133 -4.78 -17.13 15.32
N PHE A 134 -4.67 -15.87 15.73
CA PHE A 134 -4.03 -14.82 14.95
C PHE A 134 -2.58 -15.16 14.63
N ARG A 135 -1.80 -15.56 15.65
CA ARG A 135 -0.39 -15.96 15.47
C ARG A 135 -0.22 -17.14 14.54
N ARG A 136 -1.10 -18.15 14.63
CA ARG A 136 -1.08 -19.33 13.74
C ARG A 136 -1.36 -18.95 12.30
N SER A 137 -2.29 -18.01 12.07
CA SER A 137 -2.71 -17.63 10.73
C SER A 137 -1.80 -16.57 10.07
N THR A 138 -1.16 -15.69 10.85
CA THR A 138 -0.35 -14.57 10.33
C THR A 138 1.14 -14.72 10.61
N GLY A 139 1.56 -15.68 11.40
CA GLY A 139 2.95 -15.90 11.82
C GLY A 139 3.46 -14.94 12.90
N CYS A 140 2.69 -13.93 13.31
CA CYS A 140 3.11 -12.92 14.29
C CYS A 140 2.00 -12.58 15.29
N SER A 141 2.37 -11.91 16.40
CA SER A 141 1.38 -11.41 17.35
C SER A 141 0.62 -10.21 16.80
N VAL A 142 -0.58 -9.93 17.35
CA VAL A 142 -1.37 -8.73 17.01
C VAL A 142 -0.54 -7.45 17.16
N SER A 143 0.24 -7.31 18.23
CA SER A 143 1.07 -6.12 18.46
C SER A 143 2.16 -5.96 17.40
N GLN A 144 2.83 -7.05 17.02
CA GLN A 144 3.83 -7.03 15.95
C GLN A 144 3.18 -6.68 14.60
N PHE A 145 2.01 -7.25 14.32
CA PHE A 145 1.25 -6.95 13.11
C PHE A 145 0.86 -5.47 13.03
N VAL A 146 0.30 -4.90 14.11
CA VAL A 146 -0.05 -3.47 14.19
C VAL A 146 1.18 -2.59 13.95
N THR A 147 2.28 -2.91 14.62
CA THR A 147 3.54 -2.14 14.46
C THR A 147 4.03 -2.19 13.02
N LYS A 148 4.03 -3.36 12.39
CA LYS A 148 4.45 -3.51 10.99
C LYS A 148 3.57 -2.69 10.04
N ARG A 149 2.23 -2.77 10.19
CA ARG A 149 1.31 -1.98 9.35
C ARG A 149 1.48 -0.47 9.54
N ARG A 150 1.73 -0.02 10.76
CA ARG A 150 2.06 1.39 11.05
C ARG A 150 3.35 1.83 10.37
N LEU A 151 4.40 1.01 10.40
CA LEU A 151 5.67 1.30 9.76
C LEU A 151 5.53 1.35 8.22
N GLU A 152 4.71 0.48 7.64
CA GLU A 152 4.38 0.53 6.21
C GLU A 152 3.64 1.82 5.85
N ALA A 153 2.64 2.22 6.63
CA ALA A 153 1.90 3.47 6.42
C ALA A 153 2.79 4.72 6.61
N ALA A 154 3.82 4.64 7.47
CA ALA A 154 4.76 5.73 7.69
C ALA A 154 5.51 6.14 6.43
N LYS A 155 5.78 5.22 5.50
CA LYS A 155 6.46 5.54 4.24
C LYS A 155 5.71 6.61 3.46
N ALA A 156 4.40 6.43 3.26
CA ALA A 156 3.57 7.37 2.51
C ALA A 156 3.49 8.75 3.18
N LEU A 157 3.42 8.81 4.51
CA LEU A 157 3.43 10.07 5.26
C LEU A 157 4.77 10.80 5.12
N LEU A 158 5.89 10.09 5.20
CA LEU A 158 7.23 10.65 5.04
C LEU A 158 7.47 11.14 3.61
N GLU A 159 7.04 10.38 2.61
CA GLU A 159 7.07 10.74 1.19
C GLU A 159 6.18 11.96 0.89
N GLY A 160 5.06 12.09 1.61
CA GLY A 160 4.16 13.25 1.56
C GLY A 160 4.69 14.48 2.28
N GLY A 161 5.92 14.43 2.85
CA GLY A 161 6.58 15.59 3.48
C GLY A 161 6.33 15.75 4.98
N CYS A 162 5.57 14.84 5.63
CA CYS A 162 5.38 14.90 7.07
C CYS A 162 6.71 14.78 7.82
N SER A 163 6.83 15.49 8.93
CA SER A 163 7.99 15.35 9.82
C SER A 163 8.01 13.98 10.50
N VAL A 164 9.19 13.57 11.00
CA VAL A 164 9.36 12.29 11.70
C VAL A 164 8.48 12.24 12.95
N GLY A 165 8.43 13.34 13.71
CA GLY A 165 7.61 13.46 14.92
C GLY A 165 6.10 13.40 14.61
N GLU A 166 5.62 14.15 13.61
CA GLU A 166 4.22 14.11 13.16
C GLU A 166 3.82 12.70 12.71
N THR A 167 4.68 12.04 11.91
CA THR A 167 4.46 10.67 11.46
C THR A 167 4.33 9.69 12.62
N ALA A 168 5.25 9.78 13.60
CA ALA A 168 5.21 8.93 14.79
C ALA A 168 3.93 9.14 15.60
N TYR A 169 3.55 10.40 15.84
CA TYR A 169 2.34 10.76 16.57
C TYR A 169 1.08 10.29 15.84
N THR A 170 0.96 10.60 14.56
CA THR A 170 -0.17 10.22 13.70
C THR A 170 -0.41 8.71 13.71
N LEU A 171 0.66 7.92 13.70
CA LEU A 171 0.57 6.45 13.70
C LEU A 171 0.55 5.84 15.11
N GLY A 172 0.34 6.65 16.16
CA GLY A 172 0.14 6.17 17.53
C GLY A 172 1.36 5.47 18.14
N PHE A 173 2.56 5.90 17.79
CA PHE A 173 3.78 5.52 18.52
C PHE A 173 3.88 6.33 19.81
N SER A 174 4.31 5.70 20.90
CA SER A 174 4.43 6.33 22.20
C SER A 174 5.49 7.42 22.25
N THR A 175 6.56 7.27 21.47
CA THR A 175 7.65 8.24 21.35
C THR A 175 8.24 8.21 19.95
N GLU A 176 8.79 9.35 19.51
CA GLU A 176 9.52 9.45 18.26
C GLU A 176 10.74 8.51 18.21
N SER A 177 11.47 8.41 19.32
CA SER A 177 12.64 7.52 19.43
C SER A 177 12.27 6.05 19.22
N HIS A 178 11.13 5.60 19.77
CA HIS A 178 10.63 4.24 19.55
C HIS A 178 10.27 4.02 18.09
N PHE A 179 9.60 4.99 17.46
CA PHE A 179 9.30 4.93 16.03
C PHE A 179 10.57 4.82 15.17
N ILE A 180 11.57 5.70 15.40
CA ILE A 180 12.83 5.71 14.65
C ILE A 180 13.55 4.36 14.77
N ALA A 181 13.63 3.79 15.98
CA ALA A 181 14.26 2.51 16.22
C ALA A 181 13.56 1.38 15.43
N ARG A 182 12.22 1.31 15.52
CA ARG A 182 11.43 0.29 14.83
C ARG A 182 11.45 0.43 13.31
N PHE A 183 11.41 1.66 12.81
CA PHE A 183 11.49 1.93 11.38
C PHE A 183 12.86 1.51 10.80
N LYS A 184 13.95 1.82 11.54
CA LYS A 184 15.30 1.40 11.13
C LYS A 184 15.47 -0.12 11.18
N GLU A 185 14.91 -0.79 12.18
CA GLU A 185 14.91 -2.25 12.31
C GLU A 185 14.19 -2.91 11.11
N GLU A 186 13.02 -2.39 10.71
CA GLU A 186 12.20 -2.96 9.63
C GLU A 186 12.77 -2.68 8.23
N PHE A 187 13.27 -1.44 7.98
CA PHE A 187 13.65 -1.00 6.64
C PHE A 187 15.16 -0.76 6.44
N GLY A 188 15.97 -0.98 7.46
CA GLY A 188 17.43 -0.81 7.41
C GLY A 188 17.91 0.64 7.36
N VAL A 189 17.01 1.63 7.24
CA VAL A 189 17.32 3.07 7.18
C VAL A 189 16.44 3.85 8.15
N THR A 190 16.93 5.03 8.59
CA THR A 190 16.12 5.91 9.46
C THR A 190 15.01 6.60 8.67
N PRO A 191 13.89 7.02 9.33
CA PRO A 191 12.82 7.77 8.69
C PRO A 191 13.30 9.03 7.99
N ARG A 192 14.26 9.74 8.58
CA ARG A 192 14.86 10.93 7.98
C ARG A 192 15.57 10.61 6.67
N ARG A 193 16.42 9.57 6.64
CA ARG A 193 17.09 9.13 5.41
C ARG A 193 16.12 8.60 4.36
N TRP A 194 15.02 7.98 4.79
CA TRP A 194 13.96 7.56 3.88
C TRP A 194 13.36 8.75 3.15
N ARG A 195 12.96 9.79 3.90
CA ARG A 195 12.41 11.03 3.33
C ARG A 195 13.37 11.74 2.38
N GLU A 196 14.67 11.82 2.70
CA GLU A 196 15.71 12.44 1.87
C GLU A 196 15.93 11.72 0.52
N ARG A 197 15.53 10.45 0.38
CA ARG A 197 15.60 9.69 -0.88
C ARG A 197 14.39 9.90 -1.79
N CYS A 198 13.30 10.43 -1.26
CA CYS A 198 12.04 10.59 -1.99
C CYS A 198 11.82 12.05 -2.46
N VAL A 199 12.67 12.98 -2.02
CA VAL A 199 12.71 14.38 -2.47
C VAL A 199 13.81 14.53 -3.52
#